data_5bd39ffa66be58de965f087d3bb84b71
#
_entry.id   5bd39ffa66be58de965f087d3bb84b71
#
_cell.length_a   1.000
_cell.length_b   1.000
_cell.length_c   1.000
_cell.angle_alpha   90.00
_cell.angle_beta   90.00
_cell.angle_gamma   90.00
#
_symmetry.space_group_name_H-M   'P 1'
#
loop_
_entity.id
_entity.type
_entity.pdbx_description
1 polymer ?
#
loop_
_entity_poly.entity_id
_entity_poly.type
_entity_poly.pdbx_seq_one_letter_code
_entity_poly.pdbx_strand_id
1 'polypeptide(L)'
;AGGQQQRLCIARALAVEPEVLLMDEATSALDPISTGRIEELAIELKRDYTVVMVTHNMQQAMRISDNTAFFYMGELIEHGPTKQIFSNATKVKTRQYVSGSFG
;
A
#
# COMPACT_ATOMS: atom_id res chain seq x y z
N ALA A 1 10.79 6.28 -17.40
CA ALA A 1 9.62 6.85 -17.78
C ALA A 1 8.39 6.43 -16.99
N GLY A 2 8.23 5.15 -16.62
CA GLY A 2 7.08 4.72 -15.82
C GLY A 2 6.96 5.44 -14.47
N GLY A 3 8.07 5.60 -13.75
CA GLY A 3 8.06 6.30 -12.47
C GLY A 3 7.74 7.78 -12.60
N GLN A 4 8.18 8.42 -13.67
CA GLN A 4 7.87 9.81 -13.95
C GLN A 4 6.38 9.99 -14.28
N GLN A 5 5.78 9.06 -15.00
CA GLN A 5 4.36 9.07 -15.29
C GLN A 5 3.53 8.92 -14.02
N GLN A 6 3.95 8.03 -13.12
CA GLN A 6 3.27 7.84 -11.85
C GLN A 6 3.34 9.10 -10.99
N ARG A 7 4.51 9.75 -10.94
CA ARG A 7 4.64 11.01 -10.19
C ARG A 7 3.77 12.11 -10.78
N LEU A 8 3.63 12.16 -12.11
CA LEU A 8 2.76 13.12 -12.77
C LEU A 8 1.29 12.86 -12.41
N CYS A 9 0.86 11.60 -12.39
CA CYS A 9 -0.50 11.24 -11.98
C CYS A 9 -0.78 11.66 -10.54
N ILE A 10 0.18 11.46 -9.65
CA ILE A 10 0.06 11.88 -8.25
C ILE A 10 -0.06 13.42 -8.17
N ALA A 11 0.77 14.14 -8.91
CA ALA A 11 0.72 15.60 -8.94
C ALA A 11 -0.64 16.11 -9.42
N ARG A 12 -1.23 15.48 -10.43
CA ARG A 12 -2.57 15.81 -10.91
C ARG A 12 -3.63 15.59 -9.84
N ALA A 13 -3.54 14.47 -9.12
CA ALA A 13 -4.47 14.18 -8.05
C ALA A 13 -4.37 15.22 -6.93
N LEU A 14 -3.16 15.65 -6.60
CA LEU A 14 -2.93 16.64 -5.55
C LEU A 14 -3.39 18.03 -5.94
N ALA A 15 -3.47 18.34 -7.24
CA ALA A 15 -3.88 19.66 -7.73
C ALA A 15 -5.32 20.02 -7.32
N VAL A 16 -6.16 19.04 -7.02
CA VAL A 16 -7.54 19.28 -6.54
C VAL A 16 -7.63 19.31 -5.02
N GLU A 17 -6.52 19.31 -4.32
CA GLU A 17 -6.43 19.40 -2.85
C GLU A 17 -7.31 18.36 -2.13
N PRO A 18 -7.05 17.06 -2.35
CA PRO A 18 -7.86 16.00 -1.74
C PRO A 18 -7.59 15.86 -0.24
N GLU A 19 -8.53 15.30 0.48
CA GLU A 19 -8.29 14.87 1.86
C GLU A 19 -7.68 13.47 1.89
N VAL A 20 -8.08 12.61 0.93
CA VAL A 20 -7.61 11.24 0.81
C VAL A 20 -7.00 11.05 -0.57
N LEU A 21 -5.80 10.51 -0.61
CA LEU A 21 -5.13 10.13 -1.85
C LEU A 21 -5.14 8.61 -1.97
N LEU A 22 -5.75 8.09 -3.04
CA LEU A 22 -5.79 6.67 -3.33
C LEU A 22 -4.71 6.32 -4.36
N MET A 23 -3.84 5.38 -4.01
CA MET A 23 -2.80 4.85 -4.88
C MET A 23 -3.06 3.37 -5.13
N ASP A 24 -3.65 3.06 -6.30
CA ASP A 24 -4.05 1.70 -6.63
C ASP A 24 -2.96 1.02 -7.45
N GLU A 25 -2.19 0.14 -6.80
CA GLU A 25 -1.09 -0.59 -7.42
C GLU A 25 -0.11 0.30 -8.18
N ALA A 26 0.21 1.45 -7.60
CA ALA A 26 0.98 2.50 -8.27
C ALA A 26 2.39 2.07 -8.67
N THR A 27 2.92 1.00 -8.07
CA THR A 27 4.28 0.53 -8.34
C THR A 27 4.35 -0.81 -9.05
N SER A 28 3.22 -1.40 -9.42
CA SER A 28 3.15 -2.77 -9.95
C SER A 28 3.95 -2.99 -11.24
N ALA A 29 4.09 -1.95 -12.06
CA ALA A 29 4.82 -2.03 -13.34
C ALA A 29 6.17 -1.30 -13.30
N LEU A 30 6.65 -0.91 -12.12
CA LEU A 30 7.87 -0.14 -11.98
C LEU A 30 9.05 -1.01 -11.57
N ASP A 31 10.26 -0.58 -11.97
CA ASP A 31 11.50 -1.19 -11.50
C ASP A 31 11.71 -0.88 -10.01
N PRO A 32 12.69 -1.55 -9.35
CA PRO A 32 12.91 -1.36 -7.90
C PRO A 32 13.26 0.07 -7.52
N ILE A 33 14.03 0.79 -8.36
CA ILE A 33 14.46 2.15 -8.05
C ILE A 33 13.27 3.11 -8.12
N SER A 34 12.47 3.01 -9.19
CA SER A 34 11.28 3.83 -9.35
C SER A 34 10.22 3.52 -8.29
N THR A 35 10.08 2.25 -7.92
CA THR A 35 9.20 1.82 -6.83
C THR A 35 9.62 2.49 -5.52
N GLY A 36 10.91 2.48 -5.21
CA GLY A 36 11.42 3.13 -3.99
C GLY A 36 11.12 4.62 -3.95
N ARG A 37 11.22 5.31 -5.07
CA ARG A 37 10.90 6.74 -5.16
C ARG A 37 9.41 7.01 -4.91
N ILE A 38 8.52 6.18 -5.43
CA ILE A 38 7.08 6.31 -5.19
C ILE A 38 6.76 6.01 -3.72
N GLU A 39 7.43 5.02 -3.12
CA GLU A 39 7.25 4.71 -1.70
C GLU A 39 7.70 5.88 -0.82
N GLU A 40 8.84 6.48 -1.12
CA GLU A 40 9.32 7.67 -0.40
C GLU A 40 8.34 8.84 -0.52
N LEU A 41 7.80 9.05 -1.72
CA LEU A 41 6.81 10.08 -1.95
C LEU A 41 5.55 9.83 -1.13
N ALA A 42 5.07 8.59 -1.08
CA ALA A 42 3.90 8.24 -0.27
C ALA A 42 4.14 8.54 1.21
N ILE A 43 5.33 8.22 1.73
CA ILE A 43 5.69 8.51 3.11
C ILE A 43 5.70 10.02 3.38
N GLU A 44 6.19 10.82 2.45
CA GLU A 44 6.15 12.28 2.57
C GLU A 44 4.70 12.80 2.55
N LEU A 45 3.89 12.29 1.65
CA LEU A 45 2.52 12.75 1.46
C LEU A 45 1.62 12.43 2.66
N LYS A 46 1.90 11.38 3.40
CA LYS A 46 1.07 11.03 4.55
C LYS A 46 1.12 12.07 5.67
N ARG A 47 2.07 13.00 5.63
CA ARG A 47 2.14 14.11 6.60
C ARG A 47 0.96 15.06 6.44
N ASP A 48 0.50 15.27 5.20
CA ASP A 48 -0.53 16.25 4.88
C ASP A 48 -1.82 15.60 4.37
N TYR A 49 -1.76 14.34 3.94
CA TYR A 49 -2.87 13.62 3.34
C TYR A 49 -3.06 12.27 4.02
N THR A 50 -4.28 11.76 3.98
CA THR A 50 -4.50 10.34 4.25
C THR A 50 -4.22 9.58 2.97
N VAL A 51 -3.23 8.71 3.00
CA VAL A 51 -2.84 7.92 1.82
C VAL A 51 -3.36 6.51 1.99
N VAL A 52 -4.14 6.05 1.00
CA VAL A 52 -4.63 4.67 0.93
C VAL A 52 -3.94 4.02 -0.27
N MET A 53 -3.19 2.95 -0.02
CA MET A 53 -2.48 2.24 -1.07
C MET A 53 -3.02 0.83 -1.20
N VAL A 54 -3.34 0.44 -2.44
CA VAL A 54 -3.70 -0.94 -2.76
C VAL A 54 -2.48 -1.60 -3.39
N THR A 55 -2.05 -2.72 -2.82
CA THR A 55 -0.87 -3.43 -3.31
C THR A 55 -1.00 -4.94 -3.10
N HIS A 56 -0.42 -5.72 -4.01
CA HIS A 56 -0.20 -7.16 -3.83
C HIS A 56 1.14 -7.43 -3.15
N ASN A 57 1.98 -6.42 -3.01
CA ASN A 57 3.32 -6.59 -2.48
C ASN A 57 3.30 -6.44 -0.96
N MET A 58 3.36 -7.57 -0.25
CA MET A 58 3.35 -7.59 1.21
C MET A 58 4.54 -6.85 1.81
N GLN A 59 5.71 -6.95 1.18
CA GLN A 59 6.91 -6.27 1.64
C GLN A 59 6.73 -4.75 1.61
N GLN A 60 6.09 -4.25 0.56
CA GLN A 60 5.76 -2.84 0.45
C GLN A 60 4.79 -2.41 1.55
N ALA A 61 3.73 -3.18 1.78
CA ALA A 61 2.78 -2.89 2.85
C ALA A 61 3.46 -2.85 4.21
N MET A 62 4.35 -3.80 4.47
CA MET A 62 5.12 -3.85 5.73
C MET A 62 6.01 -2.64 5.90
N ARG A 63 6.63 -2.18 4.81
CA ARG A 63 7.63 -1.11 4.84
C ARG A 63 7.02 0.26 5.09
N ILE A 64 5.88 0.55 4.45
CA ILE A 64 5.42 1.93 4.34
C ILE A 64 4.08 2.22 4.99
N SER A 65 3.32 1.21 5.43
CA SER A 65 1.99 1.46 5.97
C SER A 65 1.97 1.44 7.50
N ASP A 66 1.10 2.26 8.06
CA ASP A 66 0.83 2.29 9.50
C ASP A 66 -0.24 1.28 9.88
N ASN A 67 -1.25 1.15 9.04
CA ASN A 67 -2.34 0.20 9.19
C ASN A 67 -2.52 -0.59 7.91
N THR A 68 -2.96 -1.83 8.03
CA THR A 68 -3.16 -2.71 6.90
C THR A 68 -4.54 -3.37 6.99
N ALA A 69 -5.22 -3.39 5.85
CA ALA A 69 -6.48 -4.12 5.69
C ALA A 69 -6.23 -5.27 4.72
N PHE A 70 -6.51 -6.49 5.16
CA PHE A 70 -6.36 -7.67 4.32
C PHE A 70 -7.71 -8.07 3.75
N PHE A 71 -7.79 -8.09 2.42
CA PHE A 71 -8.98 -8.52 1.68
C PHE A 71 -8.71 -9.85 0.99
N TYR A 72 -9.71 -10.72 0.98
CA TYR A 72 -9.66 -11.98 0.25
C TYR A 72 -11.02 -12.26 -0.37
N MET A 73 -11.01 -12.50 -1.68
CA MET A 73 -12.23 -12.79 -2.45
C MET A 73 -13.33 -11.74 -2.23
N GLY A 74 -12.94 -10.47 -2.20
CA GLY A 74 -13.86 -9.36 -2.05
C GLY A 74 -14.33 -9.08 -0.63
N GLU A 75 -13.84 -9.84 0.36
CA GLU A 75 -14.20 -9.64 1.75
C GLU A 75 -13.06 -9.08 2.57
N LEU A 76 -13.36 -8.14 3.46
CA LEU A 76 -12.41 -7.67 4.45
C LEU A 76 -12.25 -8.75 5.53
N ILE A 77 -11.07 -9.35 5.59
CA ILE A 77 -10.78 -10.41 6.55
C ILE A 77 -10.30 -9.84 7.87
N GLU A 78 -9.34 -8.92 7.80
CA GLU A 78 -8.77 -8.34 9.00
C GLU A 78 -8.20 -6.95 8.70
N HIS A 79 -8.28 -6.05 9.69
CA HIS A 79 -7.76 -4.70 9.61
C HIS A 79 -7.14 -4.33 10.96
N GLY A 80 -5.98 -3.72 10.93
CA GLY A 80 -5.31 -3.30 12.15
C GLY A 80 -3.93 -2.73 11.90
N PRO A 81 -3.17 -2.46 12.97
CA PRO A 81 -1.80 -2.01 12.83
C PRO A 81 -0.98 -2.97 11.97
N THR A 82 -0.18 -2.43 11.08
CA THR A 82 0.59 -3.24 10.13
C THR A 82 1.46 -4.28 10.84
N LYS A 83 2.12 -3.91 11.92
CA LYS A 83 2.94 -4.86 12.68
C LYS A 83 2.13 -6.05 13.18
N GLN A 84 0.91 -5.82 13.65
CA GLN A 84 0.04 -6.89 14.14
C GLN A 84 -0.41 -7.79 12.99
N ILE A 85 -0.82 -7.21 11.87
CA ILE A 85 -1.29 -7.98 10.70
C ILE A 85 -0.21 -8.95 10.20
N PHE A 86 1.04 -8.50 10.16
CA PHE A 86 2.13 -9.31 9.60
C PHE A 86 2.86 -10.19 10.62
N SER A 87 2.71 -9.93 11.92
CA SER A 87 3.42 -10.70 12.94
C SER A 87 2.51 -11.45 13.92
N ASN A 88 1.29 -10.98 14.15
CA ASN A 88 0.39 -11.54 15.15
C ASN A 88 -1.08 -11.32 14.76
N ALA A 89 -1.42 -11.71 13.55
CA ALA A 89 -2.79 -11.60 13.05
C ALA A 89 -3.74 -12.48 13.85
N THR A 90 -4.96 -12.00 14.06
CA THR A 90 -5.98 -12.73 14.81
C THR A 90 -6.72 -13.75 13.95
N LYS A 91 -6.82 -13.51 12.65
CA LYS A 91 -7.56 -14.38 11.73
C LYS A 91 -6.64 -15.42 11.09
N VAL A 92 -7.13 -16.64 11.00
CA VAL A 92 -6.36 -17.74 10.38
C VAL A 92 -6.03 -17.44 8.92
N LYS A 93 -6.99 -16.91 8.16
CA LYS A 93 -6.75 -16.56 6.75
C LYS A 93 -5.65 -15.53 6.59
N THR A 94 -5.59 -14.54 7.47
CA THR A 94 -4.52 -13.53 7.45
C THR A 94 -3.17 -14.18 7.71
N ARG A 95 -3.08 -15.04 8.72
CA ARG A 95 -1.83 -15.74 9.03
C ARG A 95 -1.39 -16.64 7.88
N GLN A 96 -2.33 -17.31 7.22
CA GLN A 96 -2.02 -18.15 6.05
C GLN A 96 -1.48 -17.32 4.89
N TYR A 97 -2.09 -16.17 4.63
CA TYR A 97 -1.63 -15.28 3.56
C TYR A 97 -0.22 -14.75 3.84
N VAL A 98 0.01 -14.28 5.05
CA VAL A 98 1.30 -13.72 5.45
C VAL A 98 2.41 -14.78 5.41
N SER A 99 2.10 -16.01 5.78
CA SER A 99 3.07 -17.10 5.77
C SER A 99 3.27 -17.75 4.39
N GLY A 100 2.50 -17.31 3.39
CA GLY A 100 2.57 -17.90 2.06
C GLY A 100 1.86 -19.23 1.91
N SER A 101 0.96 -19.58 2.85
CA SER A 101 0.25 -20.87 2.83
C SER A 101 -0.96 -20.90 1.90
N PHE A 102 -1.39 -19.75 1.39
CA PHE A 102 -2.40 -19.71 0.36
C PHE A 102 -1.84 -20.23 -0.95
N GLY A 103 -2.54 -21.15 -1.51
CA GLY A 103 -2.20 -21.72 -2.80
C GLY A 103 -2.28 -20.77 -3.95
#